data_182b2478e191049bd002b469b18651f0
#
_entry.id   182b2478e191049bd002b469b18651f0
#
_cell.length_a   1.000
_cell.length_b   1.000
_cell.length_c   1.000
_cell.angle_alpha   90.00
_cell.angle_beta   90.00
_cell.angle_gamma   90.00
#
_symmetry.space_group_name_H-M   'P 1'
#
loop_
_entity.id
_entity.type
_entity.pdbx_description
1 polymer ?
#
loop_
_entity_poly.entity_id
_entity_poly.type
_entity_poly.pdbx_seq_one_letter_code
_entity_poly.pdbx_strand_id
1 'polypeptide(L)'
;MIAGLGLSTCTPSDVSIPGAATIDVMNGFPDGESGYALGVSGCYAGKLGDFLLMAGGCNFPDKPVSEGGIKHYYKGIYIARVDDSSSLRWVKAGELPMEAAYGATVSLPDRLIFIGGSNSSDRFSSVLSFSFDCMKDSGLICETLPPLPHAVDNMSATLLGDTLYVLGGNRNGIPSSSMFSLCLDNYSAGWTEVPFPGRPRVQPVCSSLLGKLYVFGGFTSGGDASVSTDGLCYHPESGQWQVVKAPLTTKGEPLTLTGGASVSYGDVLLQYENNTSWQRPSKPTL
;
A
#
# COMPACT_ATOMS: atom_id res chain seq x y z
N MET A 1 -3.34 23.01 -1.86
CA MET A 1 -2.40 21.92 -1.55
C MET A 1 -1.81 21.45 -2.87
N ILE A 2 -0.53 21.68 -3.10
CA ILE A 2 0.14 21.22 -4.33
C ILE A 2 0.82 19.90 -3.95
N ALA A 3 0.24 18.80 -4.41
CA ALA A 3 0.87 17.50 -4.30
C ALA A 3 2.03 17.44 -5.31
N GLY A 4 3.26 17.34 -4.81
CA GLY A 4 4.43 17.18 -5.66
C GLY A 4 4.48 15.75 -6.20
N LEU A 5 4.25 15.56 -7.49
CA LEU A 5 4.56 14.32 -8.19
C LEU A 5 6.08 14.23 -8.38
N GLY A 6 6.74 13.41 -7.61
CA GLY A 6 8.13 13.02 -7.88
C GLY A 6 8.15 11.99 -8.99
N LEU A 7 8.62 12.37 -10.18
CA LEU A 7 8.86 11.44 -11.27
C LEU A 7 10.29 10.91 -11.14
N SER A 8 10.46 9.62 -10.88
CA SER A 8 11.75 8.94 -10.94
C SER A 8 11.85 8.17 -12.24
N THR A 9 12.73 8.61 -13.11
CA THR A 9 13.03 7.90 -14.35
C THR A 9 14.33 7.11 -14.20
N CYS A 10 14.27 5.81 -14.41
CA CYS A 10 15.45 4.93 -14.51
C CYS A 10 15.93 4.76 -15.95
N THR A 11 15.63 5.69 -16.88
CA THR A 11 15.91 5.54 -18.32
C THR A 11 16.78 6.65 -18.90
N PRO A 12 17.48 6.39 -20.00
CA PRO A 12 18.21 7.42 -20.74
C PRO A 12 17.28 8.50 -21.31
N SER A 13 17.83 9.60 -21.69
CA SER A 13 17.35 10.96 -21.94
C SER A 13 16.16 11.20 -22.93
N ASP A 14 15.42 10.19 -23.38
CA ASP A 14 14.37 10.34 -24.40
C ASP A 14 12.96 9.90 -24.00
N VAL A 15 12.65 9.77 -22.70
CA VAL A 15 11.30 9.44 -22.28
C VAL A 15 10.42 10.68 -22.31
N SER A 16 9.49 10.74 -23.27
CA SER A 16 8.40 11.72 -23.21
C SER A 16 7.48 11.34 -22.03
N ILE A 17 7.60 12.07 -20.93
CA ILE A 17 6.66 11.96 -19.81
C ILE A 17 5.27 12.30 -20.38
N PRO A 18 4.28 11.40 -20.27
CA PRO A 18 2.90 11.76 -20.61
C PRO A 18 2.56 13.05 -19.84
N GLY A 19 1.83 13.96 -20.46
CA GLY A 19 1.53 15.29 -19.90
C GLY A 19 1.12 15.19 -18.43
N ALA A 20 1.33 16.24 -17.66
CA ALA A 20 1.21 16.28 -16.22
C ALA A 20 0.00 15.48 -15.72
N ALA A 21 0.23 14.52 -14.83
CA ALA A 21 -0.86 13.79 -14.20
C ALA A 21 -1.73 14.79 -13.44
N THR A 22 -3.04 14.79 -13.70
CA THR A 22 -4.01 15.58 -12.96
C THR A 22 -4.56 14.75 -11.81
N ILE A 23 -4.77 15.38 -10.67
CA ILE A 23 -5.42 14.75 -9.52
C ILE A 23 -6.79 15.41 -9.39
N ASP A 24 -7.83 14.62 -9.62
CA ASP A 24 -9.21 15.03 -9.44
C ASP A 24 -9.74 14.52 -8.10
N VAL A 25 -10.49 15.34 -7.40
CA VAL A 25 -11.18 14.94 -6.16
C VAL A 25 -12.56 14.43 -6.54
N MET A 26 -12.79 13.15 -6.34
CA MET A 26 -14.10 12.55 -6.47
C MET A 26 -14.90 12.69 -5.17
N ASN A 27 -16.17 13.01 -5.29
CA ASN A 27 -17.08 13.06 -4.15
C ASN A 27 -17.61 11.66 -3.81
N GLY A 28 -18.03 11.50 -2.55
CA GLY A 28 -18.56 10.24 -2.01
C GLY A 28 -17.49 9.43 -1.29
N PHE A 29 -17.85 8.99 -0.09
CA PHE A 29 -17.05 8.11 0.76
C PHE A 29 -18.00 7.09 1.41
N PRO A 30 -17.56 5.86 1.71
CA PRO A 30 -18.43 4.87 2.36
C PRO A 30 -18.89 5.34 3.74
N ASP A 31 -20.15 5.05 4.09
CA ASP A 31 -20.80 5.43 5.35
C ASP A 31 -21.53 4.27 6.05
N GLY A 32 -21.31 3.05 5.60
CA GLY A 32 -22.02 1.86 6.11
C GLY A 32 -21.66 1.39 7.52
N GLU A 33 -20.66 2.03 8.18
CA GLU A 33 -20.28 1.79 9.57
C GLU A 33 -20.14 3.14 10.30
N SER A 34 -20.55 3.18 11.58
CA SER A 34 -20.50 4.40 12.38
C SER A 34 -19.08 4.98 12.46
N GLY A 35 -18.90 6.23 12.09
CA GLY A 35 -17.62 6.92 12.06
C GLY A 35 -16.76 6.67 10.82
N TYR A 36 -17.11 5.73 9.93
CA TYR A 36 -16.34 5.43 8.73
C TYR A 36 -16.31 6.62 7.76
N ALA A 37 -17.42 7.32 7.62
CA ALA A 37 -17.57 8.49 6.73
C ALA A 37 -16.67 9.69 7.10
N LEU A 38 -16.08 9.70 8.30
CA LEU A 38 -15.07 10.69 8.69
C LEU A 38 -13.72 10.50 7.98
N GLY A 39 -13.60 9.42 7.20
CA GLY A 39 -12.37 9.01 6.56
C GLY A 39 -11.59 8.01 7.40
N VAL A 40 -10.89 7.10 6.73
CA VAL A 40 -10.06 6.07 7.37
C VAL A 40 -8.63 6.10 6.82
N SER A 41 -7.69 5.70 7.65
CA SER A 41 -6.31 5.43 7.26
C SER A 41 -6.02 3.94 7.24
N GLY A 42 -5.04 3.53 6.45
CA GLY A 42 -4.56 2.16 6.40
C GLY A 42 -5.58 1.14 5.89
N CYS A 43 -6.63 1.56 5.18
CA CYS A 43 -7.58 0.65 4.54
C CYS A 43 -6.90 -0.13 3.40
N TYR A 44 -7.42 -1.31 3.12
CA TYR A 44 -7.15 -2.00 1.87
C TYR A 44 -7.94 -1.33 0.76
N ALA A 45 -7.30 -0.96 -0.33
CA ALA A 45 -7.99 -0.33 -1.44
C ALA A 45 -7.36 -0.73 -2.77
N GLY A 46 -8.19 -0.92 -3.78
CA GLY A 46 -7.73 -1.25 -5.12
C GLY A 46 -8.84 -1.28 -6.15
N LYS A 47 -8.46 -1.48 -7.40
CA LYS A 47 -9.39 -1.62 -8.53
C LYS A 47 -9.62 -3.10 -8.81
N LEU A 48 -10.87 -3.51 -8.96
CA LEU A 48 -11.30 -4.85 -9.33
C LEU A 48 -12.32 -4.74 -10.48
N GLY A 49 -11.90 -5.05 -11.71
CA GLY A 49 -12.70 -4.79 -12.89
C GLY A 49 -13.06 -3.31 -13.01
N ASP A 50 -14.37 -3.01 -13.12
CA ASP A 50 -14.90 -1.64 -13.19
C ASP A 50 -15.18 -1.01 -11.82
N PHE A 51 -14.78 -1.69 -10.74
CA PHE A 51 -15.08 -1.22 -9.38
C PHE A 51 -13.81 -0.80 -8.64
N LEU A 52 -13.95 0.25 -7.83
CA LEU A 52 -13.05 0.48 -6.69
C LEU A 52 -13.58 -0.32 -5.51
N LEU A 53 -12.66 -0.91 -4.76
CA LEU A 53 -12.96 -1.61 -3.53
C LEU A 53 -12.15 -0.98 -2.40
N MET A 54 -12.82 -0.71 -1.27
CA MET A 54 -12.20 -0.29 -0.02
C MET A 54 -12.65 -1.25 1.10
N ALA A 55 -11.73 -1.63 1.98
CA ALA A 55 -12.07 -2.51 3.09
C ALA A 55 -11.26 -2.16 4.34
N GLY A 56 -11.90 -2.31 5.50
CA GLY A 56 -11.24 -2.06 6.77
C GLY A 56 -10.74 -0.64 6.94
N GLY A 57 -9.58 -0.47 7.55
CA GLY A 57 -9.02 0.82 7.91
C GLY A 57 -9.31 1.20 9.36
N CYS A 58 -8.83 2.34 9.79
CA CYS A 58 -9.03 2.86 11.14
C CYS A 58 -9.06 4.38 11.18
N ASN A 59 -9.68 4.94 12.19
CA ASN A 59 -9.65 6.37 12.50
C ASN A 59 -9.86 6.64 13.99
N PHE A 60 -10.09 7.89 14.35
CA PHE A 60 -10.44 8.34 15.69
C PHE A 60 -11.81 9.05 15.62
N PRO A 61 -12.94 8.31 15.66
CA PRO A 61 -14.25 8.87 15.34
C PRO A 61 -14.78 9.86 16.37
N ASP A 62 -14.40 9.72 17.64
CA ASP A 62 -14.93 10.56 18.72
C ASP A 62 -14.15 11.86 18.91
N LYS A 63 -12.81 11.75 18.97
CA LYS A 63 -11.88 12.87 19.16
C LYS A 63 -10.47 12.51 18.72
N PRO A 64 -9.62 13.50 18.39
CA PRO A 64 -8.24 13.26 17.99
C PRO A 64 -7.42 12.53 19.06
N VAL A 65 -6.37 11.81 18.62
CA VAL A 65 -5.44 11.12 19.53
C VAL A 65 -4.76 12.08 20.50
N SER A 66 -4.51 13.34 20.12
CA SER A 66 -3.94 14.39 20.97
C SER A 66 -4.84 14.75 22.16
N GLU A 67 -6.12 14.47 22.07
CA GLU A 67 -7.13 14.69 23.12
C GLU A 67 -7.52 13.38 23.82
N GLY A 68 -6.75 12.30 23.61
CA GLY A 68 -7.01 10.99 24.20
C GLY A 68 -8.08 10.19 23.46
N GLY A 69 -8.28 10.43 22.17
CA GLY A 69 -9.17 9.64 21.30
C GLY A 69 -8.72 8.20 21.23
N ILE A 70 -9.68 7.27 21.15
CA ILE A 70 -9.45 5.84 20.98
C ILE A 70 -9.54 5.52 19.49
N LYS A 71 -8.54 4.79 18.98
CA LYS A 71 -8.53 4.35 17.61
C LYS A 71 -9.58 3.25 17.42
N HIS A 72 -10.43 3.44 16.43
CA HIS A 72 -11.42 2.45 15.99
C HIS A 72 -10.97 1.80 14.70
N TYR A 73 -11.11 0.48 14.62
CA TYR A 73 -10.82 -0.32 13.43
C TYR A 73 -12.13 -0.81 12.81
N TYR A 74 -12.14 -0.99 11.50
CA TYR A 74 -13.32 -1.34 10.72
C TYR A 74 -13.11 -2.66 9.97
N LYS A 75 -14.22 -3.30 9.60
CA LYS A 75 -14.22 -4.55 8.82
C LYS A 75 -15.09 -4.51 7.56
N GLY A 76 -15.85 -3.45 7.34
CA GLY A 76 -16.70 -3.31 6.15
C GLY A 76 -15.90 -3.40 4.87
N ILE A 77 -16.47 -4.05 3.85
CA ILE A 77 -16.00 -4.07 2.48
C ILE A 77 -17.00 -3.26 1.65
N TYR A 78 -16.52 -2.26 0.97
CA TYR A 78 -17.30 -1.34 0.17
C TYR A 78 -16.82 -1.36 -1.27
N ILE A 79 -17.77 -1.30 -2.21
CA ILE A 79 -17.49 -1.19 -3.64
C ILE A 79 -18.18 0.03 -4.21
N ALA A 80 -17.54 0.67 -5.20
CA ALA A 80 -18.14 1.72 -6.01
C ALA A 80 -17.74 1.50 -7.46
N ARG A 81 -18.72 1.60 -8.36
CA ARG A 81 -18.44 1.53 -9.80
C ARG A 81 -17.72 2.79 -10.24
N VAL A 82 -16.66 2.63 -11.02
CA VAL A 82 -15.98 3.73 -11.68
C VAL A 82 -16.70 3.97 -13.01
N ASP A 83 -17.34 5.11 -13.11
CA ASP A 83 -17.98 5.61 -14.33
C ASP A 83 -17.50 7.04 -14.60
N ASP A 84 -18.05 7.67 -15.62
CA ASP A 84 -17.70 9.05 -15.99
C ASP A 84 -18.31 10.11 -15.04
N SER A 85 -18.94 9.69 -13.94
CA SER A 85 -19.48 10.62 -12.95
C SER A 85 -18.39 11.17 -12.03
N SER A 86 -18.58 12.39 -11.53
CA SER A 86 -17.69 13.02 -10.54
C SER A 86 -17.95 12.55 -9.11
N SER A 87 -18.80 11.52 -8.91
CA SER A 87 -19.19 11.04 -7.59
C SER A 87 -19.25 9.52 -7.55
N LEU A 88 -18.61 8.93 -6.54
CA LEU A 88 -18.63 7.50 -6.26
C LEU A 88 -19.83 7.14 -5.40
N ARG A 89 -20.60 6.16 -5.84
CA ARG A 89 -21.69 5.57 -5.05
C ARG A 89 -21.21 4.29 -4.43
N TRP A 90 -20.92 4.33 -3.14
CA TRP A 90 -20.43 3.20 -2.39
C TRP A 90 -21.57 2.31 -1.88
N VAL A 91 -21.39 1.01 -2.00
CA VAL A 91 -22.29 -0.02 -1.49
C VAL A 91 -21.47 -0.97 -0.61
N LYS A 92 -22.01 -1.33 0.56
CA LYS A 92 -21.40 -2.36 1.40
C LYS A 92 -21.60 -3.72 0.73
N ALA A 93 -20.51 -4.36 0.33
CA ALA A 93 -20.49 -5.64 -0.37
C ALA A 93 -20.22 -6.84 0.55
N GLY A 94 -19.78 -6.59 1.78
CA GLY A 94 -19.43 -7.63 2.74
C GLY A 94 -18.65 -7.11 3.92
N GLU A 95 -17.98 -8.04 4.60
CA GLU A 95 -17.10 -7.75 5.74
C GLU A 95 -15.84 -8.62 5.67
N LEU A 96 -14.73 -8.07 6.15
CA LEU A 96 -13.53 -8.83 6.46
C LEU A 96 -13.80 -9.80 7.61
N PRO A 97 -13.07 -10.91 7.73
CA PRO A 97 -13.22 -11.85 8.85
C PRO A 97 -13.07 -11.20 10.22
N MET A 98 -12.30 -10.12 10.30
CA MET A 98 -12.09 -9.29 11.47
C MET A 98 -11.75 -7.85 11.08
N GLU A 99 -11.86 -6.93 12.02
CA GLU A 99 -11.40 -5.55 11.85
C GLU A 99 -9.91 -5.54 11.49
N ALA A 100 -9.54 -4.78 10.46
CA ALA A 100 -8.16 -4.77 9.97
C ALA A 100 -7.78 -3.44 9.32
N ALA A 101 -6.53 -3.04 9.53
CA ALA A 101 -5.88 -1.91 8.88
C ALA A 101 -4.38 -2.19 8.64
N TYR A 102 -3.72 -1.31 7.91
CA TYR A 102 -2.27 -1.32 7.68
C TYR A 102 -1.72 -2.58 6.99
N GLY A 103 -2.56 -3.31 6.29
CA GLY A 103 -2.13 -4.35 5.36
C GLY A 103 -1.74 -3.78 3.99
N ALA A 104 -1.24 -4.63 3.13
CA ALA A 104 -0.97 -4.30 1.74
C ALA A 104 -2.08 -4.82 0.82
N THR A 105 -2.29 -4.12 -0.30
CA THR A 105 -3.21 -4.55 -1.37
C THR A 105 -2.44 -4.70 -2.67
N VAL A 106 -2.70 -5.78 -3.39
CA VAL A 106 -2.20 -5.99 -4.75
C VAL A 106 -3.38 -6.22 -5.67
N SER A 107 -3.47 -5.39 -6.72
CA SER A 107 -4.51 -5.50 -7.75
C SER A 107 -4.02 -6.35 -8.91
N LEU A 108 -4.82 -7.34 -9.29
CA LEU A 108 -4.69 -8.12 -10.52
C LEU A 108 -5.90 -7.82 -11.42
N PRO A 109 -5.86 -8.19 -12.69
CA PRO A 109 -6.98 -7.92 -13.61
C PRO A 109 -8.32 -8.51 -13.13
N ASP A 110 -8.31 -9.67 -12.46
CA ASP A 110 -9.48 -10.47 -12.07
C ASP A 110 -9.69 -10.53 -10.55
N ARG A 111 -8.76 -10.07 -9.74
CA ARG A 111 -8.82 -10.16 -8.28
C ARG A 111 -8.03 -9.08 -7.56
N LEU A 112 -8.38 -8.86 -6.29
CA LEU A 112 -7.58 -8.08 -5.33
C LEU A 112 -7.06 -9.03 -4.24
N ILE A 113 -5.80 -8.86 -3.86
CA ILE A 113 -5.20 -9.63 -2.77
C ILE A 113 -4.88 -8.69 -1.61
N PHE A 114 -5.46 -8.98 -0.44
CA PHE A 114 -5.19 -8.29 0.82
C PHE A 114 -4.23 -9.12 1.65
N ILE A 115 -3.20 -8.50 2.16
CA ILE A 115 -2.05 -9.18 2.78
C ILE A 115 -1.77 -8.57 4.14
N GLY A 116 -1.73 -9.41 5.19
CA GLY A 116 -1.35 -9.04 6.54
C GLY A 116 -2.21 -7.92 7.13
N GLY A 117 -1.60 -7.01 7.86
CA GLY A 117 -2.26 -5.93 8.58
C GLY A 117 -2.37 -6.17 10.08
N SER A 118 -3.11 -5.31 10.76
CA SER A 118 -3.31 -5.39 12.22
C SER A 118 -4.63 -4.76 12.64
N ASN A 119 -5.04 -5.05 13.86
CA ASN A 119 -6.08 -4.32 14.59
C ASN A 119 -5.55 -3.85 15.95
N SER A 120 -6.44 -3.54 16.88
CA SER A 120 -6.07 -3.08 18.23
C SER A 120 -5.31 -4.13 19.04
N SER A 121 -5.47 -5.42 18.75
CA SER A 121 -4.98 -6.55 19.54
C SER A 121 -3.92 -7.37 18.82
N ASP A 122 -4.10 -7.59 17.51
CA ASP A 122 -3.37 -8.59 16.75
C ASP A 122 -2.74 -8.03 15.47
N ARG A 123 -1.68 -8.69 15.01
CA ARG A 123 -1.16 -8.61 13.65
C ARG A 123 -1.49 -9.88 12.89
N PHE A 124 -1.65 -9.75 11.58
CA PHE A 124 -2.12 -10.83 10.74
C PHE A 124 -1.04 -11.33 9.79
N SER A 125 -1.07 -12.65 9.56
CA SER A 125 -0.36 -13.31 8.46
C SER A 125 -1.31 -13.69 7.33
N SER A 126 -2.61 -13.41 7.47
CA SER A 126 -3.62 -13.79 6.49
C SER A 126 -3.39 -13.15 5.13
N VAL A 127 -3.71 -13.91 4.08
CA VAL A 127 -3.71 -13.47 2.70
C VAL A 127 -5.05 -13.82 2.09
N LEU A 128 -5.83 -12.82 1.73
CA LEU A 128 -7.19 -12.97 1.23
C LEU A 128 -7.27 -12.51 -0.21
N SER A 129 -7.85 -13.31 -1.07
CA SER A 129 -8.09 -13.00 -2.49
C SER A 129 -9.56 -12.71 -2.71
N PHE A 130 -9.87 -11.56 -3.26
CA PHE A 130 -11.24 -11.13 -3.59
C PHE A 130 -11.42 -11.07 -5.09
N SER A 131 -12.48 -11.69 -5.59
CA SER A 131 -12.89 -11.66 -7.00
C SER A 131 -14.40 -11.46 -7.12
N PHE A 132 -14.90 -11.19 -8.32
CA PHE A 132 -16.33 -11.13 -8.58
C PHE A 132 -16.83 -12.40 -9.27
N ASP A 133 -17.95 -12.92 -8.77
CA ASP A 133 -18.75 -13.91 -9.48
C ASP A 133 -20.01 -13.20 -10.03
N CYS A 134 -20.03 -12.97 -11.34
CA CYS A 134 -21.16 -12.32 -12.00
C CYS A 134 -22.46 -13.14 -11.97
N MET A 135 -22.41 -14.37 -11.45
CA MET A 135 -23.56 -15.28 -11.34
C MET A 135 -24.23 -15.23 -9.95
N LYS A 136 -23.66 -14.50 -9.00
CA LYS A 136 -24.20 -14.37 -7.63
C LYS A 136 -24.62 -12.92 -7.32
N ASP A 137 -25.75 -12.77 -6.64
CA ASP A 137 -26.33 -11.47 -6.28
C ASP A 137 -25.41 -10.59 -5.42
N SER A 138 -24.54 -11.15 -4.60
CA SER A 138 -23.54 -10.41 -3.83
C SER A 138 -22.20 -10.25 -4.55
N GLY A 139 -21.99 -10.99 -5.62
CA GLY A 139 -20.87 -10.89 -6.54
C GLY A 139 -19.47 -11.10 -5.97
N LEU A 140 -19.24 -10.81 -4.70
CA LEU A 140 -17.90 -10.84 -4.10
C LEU A 140 -17.59 -12.22 -3.50
N ILE A 141 -16.51 -12.84 -4.00
CA ILE A 141 -15.94 -14.08 -3.49
C ILE A 141 -14.67 -13.75 -2.71
N CYS A 142 -14.51 -14.39 -1.56
CA CYS A 142 -13.28 -14.33 -0.77
C CYS A 142 -12.67 -15.73 -0.67
N GLU A 143 -11.43 -15.87 -1.07
CA GLU A 143 -10.61 -17.08 -0.95
C GLU A 143 -9.42 -16.82 -0.05
N THR A 144 -8.99 -17.82 0.70
CA THR A 144 -7.78 -17.74 1.52
C THR A 144 -6.61 -18.34 0.74
N LEU A 145 -5.55 -17.55 0.58
CA LEU A 145 -4.26 -18.00 0.05
C LEU A 145 -3.32 -18.42 1.21
N PRO A 146 -2.20 -19.10 0.93
CA PRO A 146 -1.22 -19.46 1.95
C PRO A 146 -0.83 -18.23 2.79
N PRO A 147 -0.89 -18.33 4.13
CA PRO A 147 -0.55 -17.22 5.00
C PRO A 147 0.93 -16.88 4.91
N LEU A 148 1.27 -15.62 5.16
CA LEU A 148 2.65 -15.19 5.31
C LEU A 148 3.34 -16.01 6.41
N PRO A 149 4.66 -16.26 6.30
CA PRO A 149 5.43 -16.94 7.35
C PRO A 149 5.39 -16.25 8.71
N HIS A 150 5.08 -14.96 8.73
CA HIS A 150 4.98 -14.15 9.93
C HIS A 150 3.85 -13.13 9.82
N ALA A 151 3.22 -12.83 10.95
CA ALA A 151 2.27 -11.72 11.07
C ALA A 151 3.02 -10.39 10.94
N VAL A 152 2.50 -9.49 10.11
CA VAL A 152 3.14 -8.20 9.79
C VAL A 152 2.12 -7.17 9.37
N ASP A 153 2.34 -5.91 9.75
CA ASP A 153 1.62 -4.74 9.28
C ASP A 153 2.56 -3.71 8.64
N ASN A 154 2.04 -2.72 7.95
CA ASN A 154 2.80 -1.63 7.34
C ASN A 154 3.95 -2.10 6.43
N MET A 155 3.79 -3.26 5.81
CA MET A 155 4.65 -3.76 4.73
C MET A 155 4.23 -3.15 3.40
N SER A 156 5.04 -3.34 2.39
CA SER A 156 4.67 -3.12 1.00
C SER A 156 4.59 -4.42 0.24
N ALA A 157 3.70 -4.47 -0.77
CA ALA A 157 3.58 -5.61 -1.65
C ALA A 157 3.42 -5.15 -3.10
N THR A 158 3.88 -5.97 -4.03
CA THR A 158 3.72 -5.75 -5.46
C THR A 158 3.68 -7.08 -6.21
N LEU A 159 3.08 -7.05 -7.40
CA LEU A 159 3.09 -8.18 -8.33
C LEU A 159 4.16 -7.94 -9.39
N LEU A 160 4.93 -8.99 -9.71
CA LEU A 160 5.85 -9.02 -10.83
C LEU A 160 5.68 -10.34 -11.59
N GLY A 161 5.14 -10.24 -12.81
CA GLY A 161 4.65 -11.41 -13.54
C GLY A 161 3.49 -12.07 -12.78
N ASP A 162 3.63 -13.34 -12.46
CA ASP A 162 2.71 -14.15 -11.66
C ASP A 162 3.11 -14.25 -10.17
N THR A 163 4.13 -13.52 -9.76
CA THR A 163 4.72 -13.65 -8.43
C THR A 163 4.43 -12.42 -7.56
N LEU A 164 3.81 -12.65 -6.42
CA LEU A 164 3.65 -11.66 -5.34
C LEU A 164 4.96 -11.51 -4.58
N TYR A 165 5.34 -10.27 -4.31
CA TYR A 165 6.45 -9.94 -3.41
C TYR A 165 5.93 -9.09 -2.26
N VAL A 166 6.34 -9.44 -1.04
CA VAL A 166 6.02 -8.72 0.20
C VAL A 166 7.32 -8.36 0.90
N LEU A 167 7.49 -7.09 1.26
CA LEU A 167 8.73 -6.60 1.86
C LEU A 167 8.49 -5.73 3.09
N GLY A 168 9.34 -5.93 4.10
CA GLY A 168 9.44 -5.06 5.25
C GLY A 168 8.25 -5.16 6.18
N GLY A 169 7.84 -4.02 6.70
CA GLY A 169 6.73 -3.89 7.65
C GLY A 169 7.16 -3.99 9.10
N ASN A 170 6.17 -3.89 9.97
CA ASN A 170 6.36 -3.94 11.42
C ASN A 170 6.03 -5.34 11.92
N ARG A 171 7.03 -6.02 12.46
CA ARG A 171 6.91 -7.33 13.08
C ARG A 171 7.15 -7.20 14.58
N ASN A 172 6.09 -7.39 15.37
CA ASN A 172 6.16 -7.28 16.83
C ASN A 172 6.75 -5.95 17.35
N GLY A 173 6.41 -4.83 16.70
CA GLY A 173 6.91 -3.51 17.09
C GLY A 173 8.28 -3.15 16.50
N ILE A 174 8.87 -4.03 15.69
CA ILE A 174 10.23 -3.85 15.13
C ILE A 174 10.15 -3.84 13.60
N PRO A 175 10.79 -2.86 12.92
CA PRO A 175 10.93 -2.88 11.47
C PRO A 175 11.60 -4.16 10.98
N SER A 176 11.10 -4.72 9.88
CA SER A 176 11.58 -5.96 9.28
C SER A 176 12.34 -5.71 7.98
N SER A 177 13.35 -6.55 7.72
CA SER A 177 14.01 -6.71 6.42
C SER A 177 13.57 -7.98 5.68
N SER A 178 12.57 -8.70 6.21
CA SER A 178 12.09 -9.90 5.54
C SER A 178 11.44 -9.56 4.21
N MET A 179 11.76 -10.32 3.20
CA MET A 179 11.10 -10.30 1.90
C MET A 179 10.67 -11.71 1.54
N PHE A 180 9.44 -11.83 1.07
CA PHE A 180 8.87 -13.12 0.66
C PHE A 180 8.28 -13.00 -0.73
N SER A 181 8.30 -14.11 -1.47
CA SER A 181 7.66 -14.27 -2.76
C SER A 181 6.68 -15.44 -2.74
N LEU A 182 5.56 -15.31 -3.45
CA LEU A 182 4.56 -16.35 -3.67
C LEU A 182 4.18 -16.40 -5.15
N CYS A 183 4.46 -17.52 -5.81
CA CYS A 183 4.01 -17.76 -7.16
C CYS A 183 2.51 -18.07 -7.17
N LEU A 184 1.71 -17.24 -7.86
CA LEU A 184 0.25 -17.39 -7.88
C LEU A 184 -0.21 -18.56 -8.75
N ASP A 185 0.56 -18.94 -9.76
CA ASP A 185 0.27 -20.12 -10.59
C ASP A 185 0.54 -21.42 -9.84
N ASN A 186 1.32 -21.38 -8.77
CA ASN A 186 1.63 -22.52 -7.89
C ASN A 186 1.70 -22.12 -6.43
N TYR A 187 0.68 -21.43 -5.92
CA TYR A 187 0.67 -20.95 -4.53
C TYR A 187 0.64 -22.07 -3.48
N SER A 188 0.30 -23.31 -3.87
CA SER A 188 0.37 -24.48 -2.97
C SER A 188 1.81 -24.78 -2.50
N ALA A 189 2.82 -24.33 -3.22
CA ALA A 189 4.23 -24.43 -2.79
C ALA A 189 4.56 -23.53 -1.58
N GLY A 190 3.71 -22.54 -1.28
CA GLY A 190 3.89 -21.61 -0.19
C GLY A 190 4.85 -20.48 -0.50
N TRP A 191 5.13 -19.66 0.53
CA TRP A 191 6.03 -18.52 0.45
C TRP A 191 7.50 -18.94 0.47
N THR A 192 8.30 -18.29 -0.36
CA THR A 192 9.75 -18.43 -0.38
C THR A 192 10.40 -17.14 0.13
N GLU A 193 11.39 -17.26 1.03
CA GLU A 193 12.15 -16.10 1.48
C GLU A 193 13.13 -15.66 0.39
N VAL A 194 13.15 -14.34 0.14
CA VAL A 194 14.05 -13.69 -0.83
C VAL A 194 15.05 -12.84 -0.04
N PRO A 195 16.37 -13.03 -0.21
CA PRO A 195 17.37 -12.21 0.45
C PRO A 195 17.20 -10.73 0.10
N PHE A 196 17.11 -9.87 1.11
CA PHE A 196 17.01 -8.42 0.96
C PHE A 196 18.21 -7.73 1.62
N PRO A 197 19.04 -7.00 0.85
CA PRO A 197 20.27 -6.40 1.37
C PRO A 197 20.03 -5.06 2.07
N GLY A 198 18.81 -4.51 1.97
CA GLY A 198 18.49 -3.22 2.55
C GLY A 198 18.27 -3.27 4.06
N ARG A 199 18.18 -2.08 4.67
CA ARG A 199 17.89 -1.94 6.10
C ARG A 199 16.46 -2.38 6.42
N PRO A 200 16.20 -2.91 7.64
CA PRO A 200 14.83 -3.13 8.11
C PRO A 200 13.99 -1.85 8.01
N ARG A 201 12.76 -1.94 7.50
CA ARG A 201 11.93 -0.77 7.20
C ARG A 201 10.44 -1.04 7.29
N VAL A 202 9.72 -0.01 7.69
CA VAL A 202 8.23 0.05 7.74
C VAL A 202 7.75 1.00 6.66
N GLN A 203 6.65 0.67 6.00
CA GLN A 203 6.06 1.50 4.94
C GLN A 203 7.02 1.85 3.78
N PRO A 204 7.85 0.91 3.28
CA PRO A 204 8.58 1.15 2.05
C PRO A 204 7.60 1.31 0.88
N VAL A 205 8.07 1.90 -0.21
CA VAL A 205 7.35 1.92 -1.48
C VAL A 205 7.97 0.88 -2.39
N CYS A 206 7.19 -0.13 -2.77
CA CYS A 206 7.60 -1.17 -3.71
C CYS A 206 6.79 -1.08 -5.00
N SER A 207 7.43 -1.28 -6.13
CA SER A 207 6.76 -1.30 -7.43
C SER A 207 7.49 -2.21 -8.40
N SER A 208 6.75 -2.78 -9.34
CA SER A 208 7.31 -3.54 -10.45
C SER A 208 7.34 -2.70 -11.73
N LEU A 209 8.44 -2.77 -12.47
CA LEU A 209 8.59 -2.11 -13.76
C LEU A 209 9.58 -2.88 -14.64
N LEU A 210 9.23 -3.13 -15.90
CA LEU A 210 10.11 -3.76 -16.89
C LEU A 210 10.79 -5.03 -16.38
N GLY A 211 10.01 -5.93 -15.78
CA GLY A 211 10.50 -7.23 -15.28
C GLY A 211 11.37 -7.15 -14.02
N LYS A 212 11.40 -6.01 -13.33
CA LYS A 212 12.19 -5.79 -12.12
C LYS A 212 11.33 -5.26 -10.99
N LEU A 213 11.80 -5.41 -9.76
CA LEU A 213 11.16 -4.86 -8.59
C LEU A 213 12.02 -3.72 -8.02
N TYR A 214 11.37 -2.60 -7.73
CA TYR A 214 12.01 -1.42 -7.16
C TYR A 214 11.50 -1.17 -5.75
N VAL A 215 12.42 -0.80 -4.85
CA VAL A 215 12.16 -0.51 -3.44
C VAL A 215 12.76 0.84 -3.09
N PHE A 216 11.94 1.72 -2.52
CA PHE A 216 12.35 3.05 -2.08
C PHE A 216 11.86 3.35 -0.67
N GLY A 217 12.60 4.13 0.07
CA GLY A 217 12.15 4.76 1.30
C GLY A 217 11.78 3.81 2.43
N GLY A 218 10.82 4.23 3.22
CA GLY A 218 10.37 3.56 4.45
C GLY A 218 11.08 4.06 5.70
N PHE A 219 10.41 3.92 6.86
CA PHE A 219 11.02 4.22 8.16
C PHE A 219 11.95 3.11 8.58
N THR A 220 13.17 3.45 8.98
CA THR A 220 14.16 2.50 9.50
C THR A 220 14.27 2.62 11.01
N SER A 221 14.69 1.53 11.70
CA SER A 221 15.05 1.57 13.12
C SER A 221 16.47 2.11 13.30
N GLY A 222 16.66 2.94 14.32
CA GLY A 222 17.94 3.50 14.73
C GLY A 222 17.72 4.84 15.43
N GLY A 223 18.59 5.27 16.34
CA GLY A 223 18.43 6.33 17.32
C GLY A 223 17.73 7.63 16.91
N ASP A 224 17.74 7.98 15.64
CA ASP A 224 16.78 8.91 15.02
C ASP A 224 15.98 8.08 14.03
N ALA A 225 14.67 7.93 14.26
CA ALA A 225 13.76 7.27 13.33
C ALA A 225 13.88 7.95 11.96
N SER A 226 14.78 7.45 11.14
CA SER A 226 15.13 8.07 9.87
C SER A 226 14.36 7.41 8.74
N VAL A 227 13.87 8.21 7.83
CA VAL A 227 13.34 7.72 6.55
C VAL A 227 14.54 7.32 5.69
N SER A 228 14.48 6.13 5.11
CA SER A 228 15.49 5.72 4.13
C SER A 228 15.33 6.55 2.86
N THR A 229 16.45 6.99 2.30
CA THR A 229 16.53 7.70 1.02
C THR A 229 17.24 6.87 -0.05
N ASP A 230 17.36 5.55 0.19
CA ASP A 230 17.95 4.63 -0.78
C ASP A 230 16.97 4.21 -1.87
N GLY A 231 17.53 3.72 -2.97
CA GLY A 231 16.80 3.03 -4.04
C GLY A 231 17.47 1.69 -4.31
N LEU A 232 16.68 0.63 -4.36
CA LEU A 232 17.13 -0.72 -4.64
C LEU A 232 16.30 -1.32 -5.77
N CYS A 233 16.94 -2.06 -6.67
CA CYS A 233 16.33 -2.78 -7.78
C CYS A 233 16.68 -4.27 -7.68
N TYR A 234 15.66 -5.12 -7.68
CA TYR A 234 15.79 -6.57 -7.69
C TYR A 234 15.57 -7.13 -9.09
N HIS A 235 16.44 -8.03 -9.49
CA HIS A 235 16.42 -8.77 -10.74
C HIS A 235 16.03 -10.22 -10.45
N PRO A 236 14.77 -10.65 -10.62
CA PRO A 236 14.33 -11.98 -10.19
C PRO A 236 15.01 -13.11 -10.94
N GLU A 237 15.33 -12.93 -12.22
CA GLU A 237 16.00 -13.96 -13.02
C GLU A 237 17.37 -14.35 -12.48
N SER A 238 18.12 -13.41 -11.90
CA SER A 238 19.46 -13.63 -11.35
C SER A 238 19.49 -13.69 -9.82
N GLY A 239 18.40 -13.29 -9.16
CA GLY A 239 18.34 -13.12 -7.71
C GLY A 239 19.21 -11.97 -7.17
N GLN A 240 19.66 -11.06 -8.05
CA GLN A 240 20.61 -10.01 -7.69
C GLN A 240 19.92 -8.69 -7.38
N TRP A 241 20.53 -7.93 -6.48
CA TRP A 241 20.13 -6.57 -6.14
C TRP A 241 21.12 -5.54 -6.68
N GLN A 242 20.62 -4.43 -7.11
CA GLN A 242 21.39 -3.27 -7.56
C GLN A 242 20.92 -2.01 -6.84
N VAL A 243 21.87 -1.17 -6.42
CA VAL A 243 21.55 0.17 -5.94
C VAL A 243 21.18 1.05 -7.15
N VAL A 244 20.06 1.73 -7.04
CA VAL A 244 19.58 2.70 -8.05
C VAL A 244 19.45 4.08 -7.41
N LYS A 245 19.41 5.10 -8.26
CA LYS A 245 19.16 6.46 -7.76
C LYS A 245 17.76 6.54 -7.15
N ALA A 246 17.70 7.04 -5.92
CA ALA A 246 16.42 7.37 -5.31
C ALA A 246 15.79 8.60 -6.01
N PRO A 247 14.46 8.74 -5.93
CA PRO A 247 13.78 9.93 -6.41
C PRO A 247 14.32 11.20 -5.73
N LEU A 248 14.36 12.27 -6.49
CA LEU A 248 14.79 13.57 -5.99
C LEU A 248 13.64 14.57 -6.01
N THR A 249 13.65 15.51 -5.08
CA THR A 249 12.78 16.68 -5.13
C THR A 249 13.14 17.56 -6.33
N THR A 250 12.30 18.53 -6.67
CA THR A 250 12.58 19.54 -7.70
C THR A 250 13.83 20.37 -7.40
N LYS A 251 14.30 20.36 -6.16
CA LYS A 251 15.55 21.01 -5.73
C LYS A 251 16.77 20.11 -5.80
N GLY A 252 16.60 18.84 -6.23
CA GLY A 252 17.68 17.86 -6.30
C GLY A 252 18.04 17.19 -4.97
N GLU A 253 17.24 17.37 -3.93
CA GLU A 253 17.41 16.69 -2.64
C GLU A 253 16.76 15.31 -2.68
N PRO A 254 17.27 14.31 -1.93
CA PRO A 254 16.62 13.00 -1.83
C PRO A 254 15.18 13.12 -1.34
N LEU A 255 14.26 12.52 -2.08
CA LEU A 255 12.85 12.45 -1.68
C LEU A 255 12.66 11.37 -0.63
N THR A 256 12.04 11.71 0.50
CA THR A 256 11.66 10.75 1.52
C THR A 256 10.31 10.13 1.16
N LEU A 257 10.28 8.83 0.94
CA LEU A 257 9.07 8.09 0.58
C LEU A 257 8.64 7.18 1.72
N THR A 258 7.45 7.39 2.26
CA THR A 258 6.90 6.54 3.33
C THR A 258 5.39 6.43 3.20
N GLY A 259 4.85 5.21 3.25
CA GLY A 259 3.41 5.00 3.18
C GLY A 259 2.76 5.52 1.89
N GLY A 260 3.57 5.76 0.87
CA GLY A 260 3.12 6.21 -0.42
C GLY A 260 2.59 5.08 -1.31
N ALA A 261 1.99 5.45 -2.41
CA ALA A 261 1.58 4.55 -3.47
C ALA A 261 2.48 4.70 -4.69
N SER A 262 2.64 3.60 -5.42
CA SER A 262 3.40 3.58 -6.68
C SER A 262 2.63 2.79 -7.73
N VAL A 263 2.67 3.26 -8.96
CA VAL A 263 2.09 2.58 -10.11
C VAL A 263 3.01 2.69 -11.31
N SER A 264 3.12 1.63 -12.09
CA SER A 264 3.81 1.63 -13.37
C SER A 264 2.89 2.09 -14.49
N TYR A 265 3.40 2.97 -15.35
CA TYR A 265 2.72 3.39 -16.58
C TYR A 265 3.73 3.41 -17.71
N GLY A 266 3.60 2.49 -18.69
CA GLY A 266 4.62 2.28 -19.71
C GLY A 266 5.95 1.87 -19.08
N ASP A 267 6.97 2.68 -19.30
CA ASP A 267 8.34 2.52 -18.76
C ASP A 267 8.65 3.47 -17.59
N VAL A 268 7.62 4.08 -16.99
CA VAL A 268 7.73 5.06 -15.91
C VAL A 268 7.09 4.54 -14.63
N LEU A 269 7.73 4.78 -13.49
CA LEU A 269 7.12 4.64 -12.15
C LEU A 269 6.57 5.99 -11.73
N LEU A 270 5.26 6.04 -11.50
CA LEU A 270 4.59 7.16 -10.85
C LEU A 270 4.51 6.87 -9.36
N GLN A 271 5.03 7.78 -8.55
CA GLN A 271 5.02 7.65 -7.10
C GLN A 271 4.23 8.81 -6.50
N TYR A 272 3.31 8.49 -5.62
CA TYR A 272 2.53 9.45 -4.87
C TYR A 272 2.89 9.35 -3.39
N GLU A 273 3.27 10.46 -2.80
CA GLU A 273 3.50 10.60 -1.37
C GLU A 273 2.54 11.64 -0.80
N ASN A 274 1.88 11.29 0.27
CA ASN A 274 1.05 12.22 1.01
C ASN A 274 1.95 13.08 1.91
N ASN A 275 2.57 14.11 1.32
CA ASN A 275 3.47 15.03 2.01
C ASN A 275 2.66 16.01 2.87
N THR A 276 1.91 15.49 3.84
CA THR A 276 1.45 16.30 4.95
C THR A 276 2.65 16.55 5.86
N SER A 277 3.34 17.67 5.63
CA SER A 277 4.27 18.21 6.60
C SER A 277 3.48 18.49 7.88
N TRP A 278 3.48 17.55 8.80
CA TRP A 278 3.08 17.77 10.17
C TRP A 278 4.12 18.72 10.78
N GLN A 279 3.91 20.02 10.62
CA GLN A 279 4.53 20.99 11.51
C GLN A 279 3.91 20.71 12.89
N ARG A 280 4.72 20.13 13.78
CA ARG A 280 4.35 20.14 15.22
C ARG A 280 4.03 21.59 15.56
N PRO A 281 2.83 21.87 16.15
CA PRO A 281 2.59 23.19 16.69
C PRO A 281 3.72 23.48 17.67
N SER A 282 4.40 24.59 17.50
CA SER A 282 5.36 25.12 18.46
C SER A 282 4.68 25.12 19.83
N LYS A 283 5.31 24.49 20.84
CA LYS A 283 4.83 24.56 22.21
C LYS A 283 4.61 26.03 22.55
N PRO A 284 3.46 26.43 23.13
CA PRO A 284 3.34 27.76 23.67
C PRO A 284 4.41 27.90 24.76
N THR A 285 5.23 28.89 24.61
CA THR A 285 6.17 29.36 25.64
C THR A 285 5.31 29.86 26.79
N LEU A 286 5.40 29.22 27.98
CA LEU A 286 4.89 29.74 29.23
C LEU A 286 5.70 30.94 29.66
#